data_0d211bc7fd5f449ad520c85fd58218f1
#
_entry.id   0d211bc7fd5f449ad520c85fd58218f1
#
_cell.length_a   1.000
_cell.length_b   1.000
_cell.length_c   1.000
_cell.angle_alpha   90.00
_cell.angle_beta   90.00
_cell.angle_gamma   90.00
#
_symmetry.space_group_name_H-M   'P 1'
#
loop_
_entity.id
_entity.type
_entity.pdbx_description
1 polymer ?
#
loop_
_entity_poly.entity_id
_entity_poly.type
_entity_poly.pdbx_seq_one_letter_code
_entity_poly.pdbx_strand_id
1 'polypeptide(L)'
;MPQAPKYVALTLVTAVGQEIPVTGTSFTIGRLFDCHYRPDSVQISRRHTLLIHEPEGWFAEDMGSAMGTFHNQRPLTDRQRLADGDELMVADVKLRIRLR
;
A
#
# COMPACT_ATOMS: atom_id res chain seq x y z
N MET A 1 -6.07 27.55 19.81
CA MET A 1 -6.71 27.25 18.53
C MET A 1 -6.36 25.84 18.07
N PRO A 2 -7.36 24.98 17.87
CA PRO A 2 -7.05 23.63 17.41
C PRO A 2 -6.44 23.67 16.01
N GLN A 3 -5.38 22.92 15.82
CA GLN A 3 -4.81 22.77 14.50
C GLN A 3 -5.66 21.81 13.68
N ALA A 4 -5.73 22.05 12.38
CA ALA A 4 -6.32 21.09 11.48
C ALA A 4 -5.55 19.77 11.57
N PRO A 5 -6.22 18.61 11.44
CA PRO A 5 -5.53 17.33 11.43
C PRO A 5 -4.45 17.35 10.35
N LYS A 6 -3.27 16.91 10.70
CA LYS A 6 -2.21 16.78 9.71
C LYS A 6 -2.56 15.66 8.75
N TYR A 7 -2.72 16.02 7.49
CA TYR A 7 -2.85 15.02 6.44
C TYR A 7 -1.45 14.65 5.96
N VAL A 8 -1.11 13.38 6.06
CA VAL A 8 0.15 12.88 5.56
C VAL A 8 -0.14 12.11 4.28
N ALA A 9 0.35 12.62 3.18
CA ALA A 9 0.17 11.97 1.89
C ALA A 9 1.06 10.73 1.78
N LEU A 10 0.54 9.67 1.18
CA LEU A 10 1.28 8.46 0.90
C LEU A 10 1.57 8.37 -0.58
N THR A 11 2.83 8.10 -0.92
CA THR A 11 3.25 7.79 -2.29
C THR A 11 3.93 6.43 -2.29
N LEU A 12 3.55 5.58 -3.23
CA LEU A 12 4.25 4.33 -3.49
C LEU A 12 5.36 4.60 -4.49
N VAL A 13 6.57 4.12 -4.19
CA VAL A 13 7.71 4.27 -5.10
C VAL A 13 8.14 2.89 -5.56
N THR A 14 8.11 2.65 -6.87
CA THR A 14 8.47 1.36 -7.45
C THR A 14 9.98 1.17 -7.49
N ALA A 15 10.42 -0.05 -7.81
CA ALA A 15 11.84 -0.37 -7.91
C ALA A 15 12.58 0.44 -8.98
N VAL A 16 11.85 0.94 -9.97
CA VAL A 16 12.44 1.80 -11.03
C VAL A 16 12.22 3.29 -10.78
N GLY A 17 11.74 3.64 -9.59
CA GLY A 17 11.57 5.04 -9.20
C GLY A 17 10.26 5.68 -9.63
N GLN A 18 9.33 4.92 -10.18
CA GLN A 18 8.02 5.45 -10.53
C GLN A 18 7.26 5.81 -9.26
N GLU A 19 6.64 6.99 -9.23
CA GLU A 19 5.87 7.45 -8.06
C GLU A 19 4.40 7.32 -8.34
N ILE A 20 3.70 6.66 -7.42
CA ILE A 20 2.27 6.41 -7.53
C ILE A 20 1.60 7.06 -6.32
N PRO A 21 0.95 8.22 -6.49
CA PRO A 21 0.24 8.85 -5.38
C PRO A 21 -0.94 8.00 -4.96
N VAL A 22 -1.09 7.81 -3.65
CA VAL A 22 -2.23 7.10 -3.09
C VAL A 22 -3.29 8.13 -2.74
N THR A 23 -4.46 8.00 -3.35
CA THR A 23 -5.54 8.98 -3.21
C THR A 23 -6.69 8.40 -2.39
N GLY A 24 -7.44 9.29 -1.73
CA GLY A 24 -8.59 8.88 -0.93
C GLY A 24 -8.18 8.21 0.38
N THR A 25 -9.13 7.55 1.02
CA THR A 25 -8.92 6.88 2.29
C THR A 25 -8.85 5.36 2.17
N SER A 26 -9.11 4.84 0.97
CA SER A 26 -9.08 3.40 0.69
C SER A 26 -8.52 3.22 -0.71
N PHE A 27 -7.43 2.47 -0.83
CA PHE A 27 -6.69 2.34 -2.07
C PHE A 27 -6.34 0.87 -2.27
N THR A 28 -6.84 0.28 -3.36
CA THR A 28 -6.66 -1.15 -3.62
C THR A 28 -5.57 -1.37 -4.65
N ILE A 29 -4.67 -2.29 -4.33
CA ILE A 29 -3.66 -2.79 -5.26
C ILE A 29 -4.09 -4.17 -5.71
N GLY A 30 -4.18 -4.39 -7.01
CA GLY A 30 -4.60 -5.67 -7.54
C GLY A 30 -4.65 -5.69 -9.05
N ARG A 31 -5.07 -6.82 -9.59
CA ARG A 31 -5.05 -7.06 -11.03
C ARG A 31 -6.32 -6.59 -11.73
N LEU A 32 -7.43 -6.44 -10.99
CA LEU A 32 -8.70 -6.02 -11.59
C LEU A 32 -8.62 -4.58 -12.07
N PHE A 33 -9.33 -4.29 -13.16
CA PHE A 33 -9.28 -2.97 -13.77
C PHE A 33 -9.81 -1.85 -12.86
N ASP A 34 -10.63 -2.20 -11.86
CA ASP A 34 -11.17 -1.22 -10.92
C ASP A 34 -10.24 -1.01 -9.70
N CYS A 35 -9.12 -1.71 -9.64
CA CYS A 35 -8.11 -1.44 -8.62
C CYS A 35 -7.42 -0.11 -8.92
N HIS A 36 -7.03 0.61 -7.87
CA HIS A 36 -6.40 1.92 -7.99
C HIS A 36 -4.99 1.82 -8.57
N TYR A 37 -4.26 0.78 -8.22
CA TYR A 37 -2.94 0.51 -8.80
C TYR A 37 -2.89 -0.94 -9.25
N ARG A 38 -2.43 -1.13 -10.47
CA ARG A 38 -2.35 -2.44 -11.12
C ARG A 38 -0.92 -2.71 -11.54
N PRO A 39 -0.10 -3.29 -10.64
CA PRO A 39 1.27 -3.64 -11.01
C PRO A 39 1.29 -4.63 -12.17
N ASP A 40 2.28 -4.50 -13.04
CA ASP A 40 2.44 -5.40 -14.19
C ASP A 40 3.12 -6.69 -13.73
N SER A 41 2.33 -7.60 -13.17
CA SER A 41 2.82 -8.90 -12.72
C SER A 41 1.68 -9.90 -12.74
N VAL A 42 1.95 -11.09 -13.27
CA VAL A 42 0.98 -12.19 -13.29
C VAL A 42 0.77 -12.79 -11.90
N GLN A 43 1.63 -12.44 -10.94
CA GLN A 43 1.55 -12.96 -9.58
C GLN A 43 0.61 -12.17 -8.68
N ILE A 44 0.14 -11.03 -9.16
CA ILE A 44 -0.77 -10.17 -8.40
C ILE A 44 -2.17 -10.78 -8.43
N SER A 45 -2.78 -10.95 -7.27
CA SER A 45 -4.16 -11.40 -7.15
C SER A 45 -5.13 -10.32 -7.62
N ARG A 46 -6.36 -10.71 -7.94
CA ARG A 46 -7.38 -9.76 -8.43
C ARG A 46 -7.53 -8.58 -7.48
N ARG A 47 -7.67 -8.84 -6.18
CA ARG A 47 -7.59 -7.85 -5.12
C ARG A 47 -6.52 -8.34 -4.15
N HIS A 48 -5.43 -7.60 -4.03
CA HIS A 48 -4.26 -8.13 -3.37
C HIS A 48 -4.00 -7.44 -2.03
N THR A 49 -3.86 -6.11 -2.05
CA THR A 49 -3.48 -5.34 -0.88
C THR A 49 -4.36 -4.11 -0.78
N LEU A 50 -4.79 -3.80 0.43
CA LEU A 50 -5.59 -2.62 0.72
C LEU A 50 -4.77 -1.65 1.57
N LEU A 51 -4.69 -0.40 1.12
CA LEU A 51 -4.10 0.68 1.89
C LEU A 51 -5.23 1.54 2.43
N ILE A 52 -5.21 1.82 3.73
CA ILE A 52 -6.29 2.52 4.41
C ILE A 52 -5.70 3.71 5.15
N HIS A 53 -6.33 4.88 4.96
CA HIS A 53 -5.97 6.07 5.72
C HIS A 53 -6.97 6.26 6.85
N GLU A 54 -6.48 6.21 8.07
CA GLU A 54 -7.25 6.43 9.29
C GLU A 54 -6.69 7.63 10.05
N PRO A 55 -7.39 8.13 11.09
CA PRO A 55 -6.86 9.28 11.85
C PRO A 55 -5.46 9.04 12.41
N GLU A 56 -5.14 7.80 12.75
CA GLU A 56 -3.83 7.43 13.32
C GLU A 56 -2.73 7.35 12.26
N GLY A 57 -3.07 7.25 10.97
CA GLY A 57 -2.10 7.14 9.90
C GLY A 57 -2.54 6.18 8.80
N TRP A 58 -1.57 5.72 8.04
CA TRP A 58 -1.80 4.79 6.94
C TRP A 58 -1.56 3.35 7.40
N PHE A 59 -2.42 2.45 6.94
CA PHE A 59 -2.36 1.04 7.27
C PHE A 59 -2.43 0.21 6.00
N ALA A 60 -1.89 -1.00 6.07
CA ALA A 60 -1.97 -1.98 4.99
C ALA A 60 -2.54 -3.28 5.50
N GLU A 61 -3.34 -3.95 4.66
CA GLU A 61 -3.78 -5.32 4.91
C GLU A 61 -3.76 -6.13 3.63
N ASP A 62 -3.52 -7.43 3.79
CA ASP A 62 -3.62 -8.38 2.69
C ASP A 62 -5.08 -8.78 2.51
N MET A 63 -5.54 -8.82 1.27
CA MET A 63 -6.94 -9.11 0.94
C MET A 63 -7.17 -10.60 0.64
N GLY A 64 -6.41 -11.49 1.29
CA GLY A 64 -6.50 -12.92 1.02
C GLY A 64 -5.79 -13.33 -0.26
N SER A 65 -4.70 -12.66 -0.59
CA SER A 65 -3.97 -12.90 -1.83
C SER A 65 -3.33 -14.30 -1.86
N ALA A 66 -3.12 -14.82 -3.08
CA ALA A 66 -2.49 -16.11 -3.25
C ALA A 66 -1.01 -16.09 -2.86
N MET A 67 -0.30 -15.02 -3.22
CA MET A 67 1.15 -14.92 -3.00
C MET A 67 1.52 -14.17 -1.73
N GLY A 68 0.58 -13.47 -1.12
CA GLY A 68 0.81 -12.72 0.11
C GLY A 68 1.30 -11.30 -0.11
N THR A 69 1.20 -10.52 0.95
CA THR A 69 1.76 -9.17 1.05
C THR A 69 2.72 -9.18 2.23
N PHE A 70 3.90 -8.58 2.05
CA PHE A 70 4.93 -8.54 3.08
C PHE A 70 5.27 -7.10 3.42
N HIS A 71 5.30 -6.81 4.70
CA HIS A 71 5.65 -5.50 5.23
C HIS A 71 6.99 -5.61 5.95
N ASN A 72 8.01 -4.92 5.41
CA ASN A 72 9.38 -5.01 5.92
C ASN A 72 9.82 -6.47 6.07
N GLN A 73 9.51 -7.27 5.04
CA GLN A 73 9.89 -8.69 4.93
C GLN A 73 9.13 -9.63 5.88
N ARG A 74 8.06 -9.14 6.50
CA ARG A 74 7.18 -9.97 7.34
C ARG A 74 5.81 -10.11 6.69
N PRO A 75 5.22 -11.31 6.70
CA PRO A 75 3.87 -11.49 6.13
C PRO A 75 2.86 -10.60 6.85
N LEU A 76 1.98 -9.96 6.08
CA LEU A 76 0.85 -9.23 6.63
C LEU A 76 -0.25 -10.21 6.97
N THR A 77 -0.30 -10.65 8.22
CA THR A 77 -1.39 -11.49 8.71
C THR A 77 -2.52 -10.65 9.30
N ASP A 78 -2.20 -9.46 9.77
CA ASP A 78 -3.14 -8.48 10.31
C ASP A 78 -2.85 -7.13 9.70
N ARG A 79 -3.79 -6.18 9.86
CA ARG A 79 -3.58 -4.80 9.48
C ARG A 79 -2.37 -4.23 10.23
N GLN A 80 -1.47 -3.58 9.53
CA GLN A 80 -0.29 -2.97 10.12
C GLN A 80 -0.12 -1.54 9.66
N ARG A 81 0.34 -0.71 10.59
CA ARG A 81 0.60 0.69 10.33
C ARG A 81 1.88 0.85 9.49
N LEU A 82 1.81 1.73 8.51
CA LEU A 82 2.93 2.03 7.63
C LEU A 82 3.70 3.24 8.15
N ALA A 83 5.02 3.19 8.01
CA ALA A 83 5.92 4.29 8.33
C ALA A 83 6.67 4.71 7.08
N ASP A 84 7.17 5.96 7.08
CA ASP A 84 7.97 6.45 5.98
C ASP A 84 9.22 5.57 5.80
N GLY A 85 9.49 5.20 4.55
CA GLY A 85 10.62 4.35 4.22
C GLY A 85 10.36 2.86 4.31
N ASP A 86 9.16 2.45 4.75
CA ASP A 86 8.83 1.03 4.82
C ASP A 86 8.83 0.39 3.44
N GLU A 87 9.14 -0.89 3.41
CA GLU A 87 9.04 -1.71 2.21
C GLU A 87 7.74 -2.51 2.25
N LEU A 88 7.02 -2.49 1.13
CA LEU A 88 5.83 -3.31 0.95
C LEU A 88 6.07 -4.20 -0.27
N MET A 89 6.00 -5.51 -0.07
CA MET A 89 6.14 -6.46 -1.16
C MET A 89 4.76 -7.03 -1.47
N VAL A 90 4.24 -6.73 -2.64
CA VAL A 90 2.94 -7.22 -3.12
C VAL A 90 3.24 -8.31 -4.13
N ALA A 91 3.13 -9.56 -3.70
CA ALA A 91 3.65 -10.72 -4.45
C ALA A 91 5.13 -10.51 -4.77
N ASP A 92 5.50 -10.39 -6.04
CA ASP A 92 6.88 -10.16 -6.49
C ASP A 92 7.19 -8.69 -6.76
N VAL A 93 6.26 -7.77 -6.41
CA VAL A 93 6.42 -6.34 -6.69
C VAL A 93 6.83 -5.60 -5.43
N LYS A 94 8.02 -5.01 -5.46
CA LYS A 94 8.54 -4.23 -4.34
C LYS A 94 8.10 -2.78 -4.46
N LEU A 95 7.51 -2.26 -3.39
CA LEU A 95 7.10 -0.87 -3.29
C LEU A 95 7.70 -0.28 -2.02
N ARG A 96 8.13 0.98 -2.11
CA ARG A 96 8.59 1.71 -0.93
C ARG A 96 7.54 2.73 -0.54
N ILE A 97 7.28 2.84 0.74
CA ILE A 97 6.30 3.77 1.29
C ILE A 97 6.99 5.11 1.54
N ARG A 98 6.40 6.17 1.02
CA ARG A 98 6.85 7.53 1.31
C ARG A 98 5.67 8.31 1.90
N LEU A 99 5.85 8.81 3.11
CA LEU A 99 4.84 9.62 3.81
C LEU A 99 5.34 11.05 3.95
N ARG A 100 4.53 12.00 3.49
CA ARG A 100 4.88 13.43 3.58
C ARG A 100 3.68 14.32 3.81
#